data_fa9f1ac47e0ac682ebd0c36398caff25
#
_entry.id   fa9f1ac47e0ac682ebd0c36398caff25
#
_cell.length_a   1.000
_cell.length_b   1.000
_cell.length_c   1.000
_cell.angle_alpha   90.00
_cell.angle_beta   90.00
_cell.angle_gamma   90.00
#
_symmetry.space_group_name_H-M   'P 1'
#
loop_
_entity.id
_entity.type
_entity.pdbx_description
1 polymer ?
#
loop_
_entity_poly.entity_id
_entity_poly.type
_entity_poly.pdbx_seq_one_letter_code
_entity_poly.pdbx_strand_id
1 'polypeptide(L)'
;MQYFPEKGEKPQDFDEVRCRELIIRGAGRSDITTRLVDVRSWEVAAMTARQFRRGRAFLVGDAAHVMPPTGAFGGNSGIHDAHNLAWKLAMVTRGHAGPSLLDSYDMERRPVIEATLAQALARLQKWFDDPSKRLPPPVAIVEDYDVVFGQRYAAGVVAQEATRDDHPFQKSTELSGRPGTRLPHFAVGRAGQRISSLDLCDRDPLLLCADDAWCQAADAVSQRLRIPLTCHALGANGGLIDLDHRWPSALGVESGGAALVRPDGFVAWRSTHGVPDPVQMLIEILDGLGFRTQACEHHQ
;
A
#
# COMPACT_ATOMS: atom_id res chain seq x y z
N MET A 1 20.12 3.75 22.92
CA MET A 1 21.55 3.41 23.14
C MET A 1 21.92 2.32 22.16
N GLN A 2 23.13 2.34 21.64
CA GLN A 2 23.67 1.33 20.73
C GLN A 2 24.90 0.72 21.42
N TYR A 3 25.04 -0.60 21.39
CA TYR A 3 26.25 -1.29 21.82
C TYR A 3 26.95 -1.94 20.63
N PHE A 4 28.24 -2.13 20.72
CA PHE A 4 29.10 -2.60 19.65
C PHE A 4 29.78 -3.91 20.04
N PRO A 5 29.21 -5.07 19.70
CA PRO A 5 29.81 -6.38 20.05
C PRO A 5 31.25 -6.53 19.54
N GLU A 6 31.59 -5.94 18.41
CA GLU A 6 32.93 -5.92 17.84
C GLU A 6 33.94 -5.16 18.69
N LYS A 7 33.48 -4.30 19.59
CA LYS A 7 34.32 -3.62 20.61
C LYS A 7 34.35 -4.34 21.94
N GLY A 8 33.80 -5.55 22.00
CA GLY A 8 33.73 -6.39 23.21
C GLY A 8 32.59 -6.01 24.15
N GLU A 9 31.70 -5.10 23.79
CA GLU A 9 30.52 -4.76 24.59
C GLU A 9 29.49 -5.89 24.56
N LYS A 10 28.86 -6.13 25.71
CA LYS A 10 27.82 -7.16 25.88
C LYS A 10 26.54 -6.51 26.44
N PRO A 11 25.34 -7.07 26.17
CA PRO A 11 24.11 -6.59 26.77
C PRO A 11 24.15 -6.46 28.30
N GLN A 12 24.86 -7.36 28.96
CA GLN A 12 25.03 -7.42 30.42
C GLN A 12 25.84 -6.23 30.98
N ASP A 13 26.64 -5.57 30.16
CA ASP A 13 27.40 -4.37 30.53
C ASP A 13 26.52 -3.13 30.72
N PHE A 14 25.25 -3.20 30.31
CA PHE A 14 24.25 -2.14 30.42
C PHE A 14 23.38 -2.32 31.65
N ASP A 15 24.03 -2.33 32.82
CA ASP A 15 23.33 -2.35 34.11
C ASP A 15 22.60 -1.02 34.38
N GLU A 16 21.88 -0.97 35.52
CA GLU A 16 21.08 0.20 35.89
C GLU A 16 21.94 1.47 36.01
N VAL A 17 23.15 1.37 36.56
CA VAL A 17 24.05 2.51 36.78
C VAL A 17 24.51 3.07 35.44
N ARG A 18 25.04 2.23 34.59
CA ARG A 18 25.50 2.64 33.25
C ARG A 18 24.34 3.20 32.40
N CYS A 19 23.16 2.59 32.48
CA CYS A 19 21.99 3.10 31.74
C CYS A 19 21.59 4.49 32.23
N ARG A 20 21.60 4.76 33.55
CA ARG A 20 21.31 6.08 34.11
C ARG A 20 22.33 7.12 33.66
N GLU A 21 23.62 6.79 33.71
CA GLU A 21 24.67 7.68 33.25
C GLU A 21 24.50 8.05 31.76
N LEU A 22 24.18 7.06 30.92
CA LEU A 22 23.93 7.29 29.49
C LEU A 22 22.69 8.14 29.24
N ILE A 23 21.61 7.95 30.02
CA ILE A 23 20.41 8.78 29.95
C ILE A 23 20.70 10.24 30.34
N ILE A 24 21.42 10.46 31.45
CA ILE A 24 21.82 11.80 31.92
C ILE A 24 22.70 12.49 30.88
N ARG A 25 23.69 11.77 30.34
CA ARG A 25 24.57 12.27 29.26
C ARG A 25 23.78 12.64 28.01
N GLY A 26 22.84 11.78 27.58
CA GLY A 26 21.98 12.02 26.40
C GLY A 26 21.02 13.18 26.59
N ALA A 27 20.57 13.42 27.82
CA ALA A 27 19.70 14.56 28.16
C ALA A 27 20.47 15.89 28.25
N GLY A 28 21.81 15.87 28.36
CA GLY A 28 22.64 17.06 28.52
C GLY A 28 22.41 17.78 29.85
N ARG A 29 21.81 17.12 30.84
CA ARG A 29 21.44 17.67 32.16
C ARG A 29 21.77 16.68 33.26
N SER A 30 22.49 17.14 34.30
CA SER A 30 22.89 16.33 35.47
C SER A 30 21.87 16.36 36.61
N ASP A 31 20.90 17.27 36.56
CA ASP A 31 19.91 17.51 37.63
C ASP A 31 18.59 16.72 37.46
N ILE A 32 18.53 15.80 36.49
CA ILE A 32 17.33 14.99 36.25
C ILE A 32 17.32 13.74 37.13
N THR A 33 16.14 13.45 37.70
CA THR A 33 15.88 12.18 38.37
C THR A 33 15.37 11.17 37.36
N THR A 34 16.03 10.02 37.26
CA THR A 34 15.66 8.96 36.32
C THR A 34 15.20 7.71 37.07
N ARG A 35 14.13 7.08 36.59
CA ARG A 35 13.70 5.75 37.00
C ARG A 35 13.81 4.82 35.79
N LEU A 36 14.70 3.85 35.87
CA LEU A 36 14.82 2.82 34.84
C LEU A 36 13.65 1.84 35.00
N VAL A 37 12.85 1.65 33.98
CA VAL A 37 11.68 0.75 34.00
C VAL A 37 12.04 -0.61 33.42
N ASP A 38 12.80 -0.61 32.31
CA ASP A 38 13.20 -1.84 31.62
C ASP A 38 14.44 -1.56 30.73
N VAL A 39 15.22 -2.60 30.47
CA VAL A 39 16.34 -2.60 29.52
C VAL A 39 16.22 -3.84 28.64
N ARG A 40 16.02 -3.63 27.35
CA ARG A 40 15.94 -4.72 26.37
C ARG A 40 16.99 -4.51 25.30
N SER A 41 17.69 -5.59 24.98
CA SER A 41 18.53 -5.63 23.79
C SER A 41 17.69 -6.01 22.57
N TRP A 42 17.98 -5.39 21.45
CA TRP A 42 17.42 -5.78 20.16
C TRP A 42 18.51 -5.69 19.10
N GLU A 43 18.37 -6.46 18.04
CA GLU A 43 19.34 -6.54 16.96
C GLU A 43 18.81 -5.82 15.72
N VAL A 44 19.68 -5.06 15.05
CA VAL A 44 19.39 -4.51 13.72
C VAL A 44 19.54 -5.63 12.71
N ALA A 45 18.46 -6.02 12.10
CA ALA A 45 18.45 -7.08 11.10
C ALA A 45 17.84 -6.57 9.78
N ALA A 46 18.17 -7.26 8.69
CA ALA A 46 17.64 -7.00 7.35
C ALA A 46 17.25 -8.36 6.75
N MET A 47 15.98 -8.71 6.82
CA MET A 47 15.46 -10.00 6.38
C MET A 47 14.07 -9.84 5.78
N THR A 48 13.78 -10.66 4.77
CA THR A 48 12.44 -10.80 4.20
C THR A 48 12.09 -12.28 4.12
N ALA A 49 10.88 -12.64 4.52
CA ALA A 49 10.38 -14.00 4.41
C ALA A 49 10.31 -14.42 2.93
N ARG A 50 10.60 -15.69 2.63
CA ARG A 50 10.53 -16.22 1.26
C ARG A 50 9.12 -16.19 0.68
N GLN A 51 8.10 -16.26 1.55
CA GLN A 51 6.69 -16.23 1.22
C GLN A 51 5.94 -15.51 2.34
N PHE A 52 5.01 -14.63 1.98
CA PHE A 52 4.15 -13.95 2.95
C PHE A 52 2.85 -14.71 3.20
N ARG A 53 2.56 -15.72 2.35
CA ARG A 53 1.41 -16.60 2.49
C ARG A 53 1.80 -18.06 2.33
N ARG A 54 1.25 -18.93 3.20
CA ARG A 54 1.27 -20.38 3.01
C ARG A 54 -0.06 -20.98 3.42
N GLY A 55 -0.86 -21.36 2.45
CA GLY A 55 -2.21 -21.87 2.70
C GLY A 55 -3.10 -20.81 3.38
N ARG A 56 -3.44 -21.04 4.64
CA ARG A 56 -4.27 -20.15 5.48
C ARG A 56 -3.46 -19.30 6.45
N ALA A 57 -2.15 -19.40 6.45
CA ALA A 57 -1.24 -18.60 7.27
C ALA A 57 -0.69 -17.42 6.46
N PHE A 58 -0.64 -16.25 7.09
CA PHE A 58 -0.13 -15.01 6.52
C PHE A 58 0.88 -14.38 7.48
N LEU A 59 1.96 -13.85 6.95
CA LEU A 59 2.95 -13.07 7.68
C LEU A 59 2.72 -11.59 7.37
N VAL A 60 2.78 -10.74 8.39
CA VAL A 60 2.52 -9.29 8.29
C VAL A 60 3.53 -8.54 9.15
N GLY A 61 4.04 -7.41 8.68
CA GLY A 61 4.99 -6.59 9.43
C GLY A 61 6.27 -7.34 9.77
N ASP A 62 6.75 -7.20 10.99
CA ASP A 62 8.02 -7.80 11.45
C ASP A 62 8.06 -9.33 11.35
N ALA A 63 6.91 -10.01 11.30
CA ALA A 63 6.84 -11.44 11.02
C ALA A 63 7.18 -11.79 9.56
N ALA A 64 6.95 -10.86 8.63
CA ALA A 64 7.23 -11.01 7.20
C ALA A 64 8.58 -10.40 6.81
N HIS A 65 8.98 -9.30 7.44
CA HIS A 65 10.18 -8.56 7.09
C HIS A 65 10.70 -7.75 8.28
N VAL A 66 12.00 -7.76 8.46
CA VAL A 66 12.70 -6.93 9.44
C VAL A 66 13.68 -6.05 8.69
N MET A 67 13.71 -4.77 9.01
CA MET A 67 14.59 -3.81 8.35
C MET A 67 15.21 -2.83 9.35
N PRO A 68 16.40 -2.27 9.02
CA PRO A 68 17.01 -1.23 9.84
C PRO A 68 16.05 -0.05 10.07
N PRO A 69 16.16 0.67 11.21
CA PRO A 69 15.25 1.78 11.53
C PRO A 69 15.45 3.03 10.68
N THR A 70 16.41 3.00 9.74
CA THR A 70 16.72 4.09 8.82
C THR A 70 15.56 4.38 7.87
N GLY A 71 15.10 5.64 7.85
CA GLY A 71 13.93 6.07 7.09
C GLY A 71 12.58 5.73 7.74
N ALA A 72 12.58 5.06 8.93
CA ALA A 72 11.36 4.66 9.66
C ALA A 72 10.35 3.84 8.82
N PHE A 73 10.84 3.04 7.88
CA PHE A 73 9.97 2.33 6.92
C PHE A 73 9.29 1.09 7.48
N GLY A 74 9.87 0.42 8.51
CA GLY A 74 9.37 -0.86 9.01
C GLY A 74 7.92 -0.80 9.49
N GLY A 75 7.60 0.12 10.39
CA GLY A 75 6.25 0.30 10.90
C GLY A 75 5.24 0.68 9.79
N ASN A 76 5.62 1.61 8.91
CA ASN A 76 4.80 2.00 7.77
C ASN A 76 4.53 0.80 6.83
N SER A 77 5.54 -0.01 6.56
CA SER A 77 5.40 -1.23 5.74
C SER A 77 4.41 -2.21 6.35
N GLY A 78 4.47 -2.44 7.66
CA GLY A 78 3.52 -3.31 8.37
C GLY A 78 2.08 -2.80 8.33
N ILE A 79 1.87 -1.47 8.41
CA ILE A 79 0.55 -0.85 8.23
C ILE A 79 0.04 -1.09 6.80
N HIS A 80 0.88 -0.90 5.79
CA HIS A 80 0.51 -1.18 4.39
C HIS A 80 0.22 -2.66 4.14
N ASP A 81 0.97 -3.58 4.76
CA ASP A 81 0.68 -5.01 4.67
C ASP A 81 -0.70 -5.34 5.21
N ALA A 82 -1.00 -4.84 6.42
CA ALA A 82 -2.31 -5.05 7.05
C ALA A 82 -3.44 -4.46 6.21
N HIS A 83 -3.26 -3.26 5.68
CA HIS A 83 -4.24 -2.60 4.84
C HIS A 83 -4.49 -3.35 3.52
N ASN A 84 -3.42 -3.84 2.88
CA ASN A 84 -3.51 -4.65 1.66
C ASN A 84 -4.20 -5.99 1.90
N LEU A 85 -3.92 -6.67 3.02
CA LEU A 85 -4.45 -8.00 3.31
C LEU A 85 -5.89 -7.98 3.84
N ALA A 86 -6.25 -6.99 4.66
CA ALA A 86 -7.50 -6.98 5.41
C ALA A 86 -8.74 -7.00 4.50
N TRP A 87 -8.77 -6.16 3.46
CA TRP A 87 -9.90 -6.12 2.53
C TRP A 87 -10.01 -7.41 1.70
N LYS A 88 -8.88 -8.00 1.32
CA LYS A 88 -8.84 -9.27 0.57
C LYS A 88 -9.41 -10.41 1.42
N LEU A 89 -9.02 -10.48 2.68
CA LEU A 89 -9.60 -11.43 3.64
C LEU A 89 -11.10 -11.21 3.80
N ALA A 90 -11.54 -9.95 3.93
CA ALA A 90 -12.95 -9.62 4.06
C ALA A 90 -13.75 -10.04 2.82
N MET A 91 -13.25 -9.80 1.62
CA MET A 91 -13.91 -10.22 0.37
C MET A 91 -14.04 -11.74 0.27
N VAL A 92 -12.97 -12.48 0.58
CA VAL A 92 -12.98 -13.94 0.52
C VAL A 92 -13.87 -14.56 1.60
N THR A 93 -13.80 -14.07 2.84
CA THR A 93 -14.62 -14.62 3.95
C THR A 93 -16.11 -14.34 3.79
N ARG A 94 -16.46 -13.23 3.11
CA ARG A 94 -17.86 -12.91 2.75
C ARG A 94 -18.34 -13.59 1.47
N GLY A 95 -17.49 -14.33 0.78
CA GLY A 95 -17.82 -15.02 -0.46
C GLY A 95 -17.92 -14.11 -1.69
N HIS A 96 -17.40 -12.89 -1.62
CA HIS A 96 -17.36 -11.93 -2.73
C HIS A 96 -16.14 -12.12 -3.66
N ALA A 97 -15.17 -12.93 -3.25
CA ALA A 97 -14.02 -13.29 -4.05
C ALA A 97 -13.57 -14.73 -3.78
N GLY A 98 -12.90 -15.35 -4.74
CA GLY A 98 -12.26 -16.64 -4.58
C GLY A 98 -11.00 -16.58 -3.72
N PRO A 99 -10.53 -17.72 -3.16
CA PRO A 99 -9.30 -17.79 -2.36
C PRO A 99 -8.04 -17.35 -3.11
N SER A 100 -8.04 -17.37 -4.44
CA SER A 100 -6.96 -16.91 -5.31
C SER A 100 -6.67 -15.41 -5.15
N LEU A 101 -7.67 -14.61 -4.75
CA LEU A 101 -7.47 -13.20 -4.42
C LEU A 101 -6.37 -13.01 -3.36
N LEU A 102 -6.25 -13.95 -2.43
CA LEU A 102 -5.27 -13.88 -1.33
C LEU A 102 -3.83 -14.15 -1.80
N ASP A 103 -3.63 -14.78 -2.97
CA ASP A 103 -2.28 -14.99 -3.54
C ASP A 103 -1.64 -13.66 -3.95
N SER A 104 -2.48 -12.69 -4.32
CA SER A 104 -2.02 -11.35 -4.69
C SER A 104 -1.34 -10.60 -3.54
N TYR A 105 -1.55 -10.98 -2.28
CA TYR A 105 -0.88 -10.35 -1.14
C TYR A 105 0.64 -10.47 -1.23
N ASP A 106 1.15 -11.68 -1.44
CA ASP A 106 2.59 -11.94 -1.61
C ASP A 106 3.13 -11.29 -2.90
N MET A 107 2.37 -11.40 -4.00
CA MET A 107 2.74 -10.83 -5.31
C MET A 107 2.90 -9.31 -5.27
N GLU A 108 2.08 -8.62 -4.48
CA GLU A 108 2.08 -7.16 -4.38
C GLU A 108 3.07 -6.66 -3.32
N ARG A 109 3.02 -7.25 -2.11
CA ARG A 109 3.76 -6.70 -0.97
C ARG A 109 5.22 -7.08 -0.96
N ARG A 110 5.58 -8.33 -1.25
CA ARG A 110 6.97 -8.78 -1.15
C ARG A 110 7.93 -7.98 -2.06
N PRO A 111 7.65 -7.71 -3.35
CA PRO A 111 8.55 -6.91 -4.17
C PRO A 111 8.73 -5.46 -3.66
N VAL A 112 7.65 -4.85 -3.18
CA VAL A 112 7.71 -3.50 -2.59
C VAL A 112 8.54 -3.52 -1.30
N ILE A 113 8.38 -4.54 -0.47
CA ILE A 113 9.16 -4.72 0.77
C ILE A 113 10.65 -4.92 0.47
N GLU A 114 11.00 -5.75 -0.51
CA GLU A 114 12.39 -5.95 -0.94
C GLU A 114 13.03 -4.64 -1.40
N ALA A 115 12.29 -3.83 -2.16
CA ALA A 115 12.75 -2.51 -2.60
C ALA A 115 12.86 -1.53 -1.41
N THR A 116 11.91 -1.54 -0.49
CA THR A 116 11.93 -0.70 0.72
C THR A 116 13.09 -1.07 1.64
N LEU A 117 13.36 -2.37 1.81
CA LEU A 117 14.52 -2.87 2.55
C LEU A 117 15.83 -2.38 1.92
N ALA A 118 15.94 -2.43 0.59
CA ALA A 118 17.10 -1.88 -0.11
C ALA A 118 17.28 -0.37 0.16
N GLN A 119 16.19 0.39 0.23
CA GLN A 119 16.21 1.80 0.60
C GLN A 119 16.66 2.03 2.05
N ALA A 120 16.22 1.19 2.99
CA ALA A 120 16.66 1.24 4.38
C ALA A 120 18.16 0.94 4.51
N LEU A 121 18.65 -0.10 3.83
CA LEU A 121 20.06 -0.48 3.80
C LEU A 121 20.96 0.60 3.16
N ALA A 122 20.51 1.23 2.08
CA ALA A 122 21.25 2.32 1.43
C ALA A 122 21.43 3.54 2.36
N ARG A 123 20.42 3.82 3.21
CA ARG A 123 20.51 4.86 4.23
C ARG A 123 21.43 4.45 5.38
N LEU A 124 21.35 3.20 5.80
CA LEU A 124 22.23 2.67 6.84
C LEU A 124 23.69 2.70 6.40
N GLN A 125 24.00 2.38 5.13
CA GLN A 125 25.36 2.44 4.60
C GLN A 125 26.03 3.80 4.78
N LYS A 126 25.26 4.90 4.74
CA LYS A 126 25.80 6.25 4.96
C LYS A 126 26.32 6.49 6.39
N TRP A 127 25.94 5.64 7.34
CA TRP A 127 26.41 5.71 8.73
C TRP A 127 27.73 4.97 8.96
N PHE A 128 28.15 4.16 7.98
CA PHE A 128 29.40 3.42 8.05
C PHE A 128 30.43 4.02 7.09
N ASP A 129 31.44 4.69 7.64
CA ASP A 129 32.58 5.19 6.86
C ASP A 129 33.54 4.08 6.41
N ASP A 130 33.30 2.84 6.82
CA ASP A 130 34.18 1.71 6.54
C ASP A 130 33.80 1.01 5.23
N PRO A 131 34.61 1.10 4.16
CA PRO A 131 34.37 0.45 2.88
C PRO A 131 34.30 -1.09 2.96
N SER A 132 34.88 -1.69 4.02
CA SER A 132 34.85 -3.15 4.21
C SER A 132 33.49 -3.65 4.69
N LYS A 133 32.67 -2.77 5.27
CA LYS A 133 31.28 -3.04 5.72
C LYS A 133 30.26 -2.71 4.63
N ARG A 134 30.54 -3.08 3.38
CA ARG A 134 29.60 -2.88 2.28
C ARG A 134 28.36 -3.74 2.48
N LEU A 135 27.23 -3.08 2.65
CA LEU A 135 25.90 -3.68 2.52
C LEU A 135 25.61 -4.00 1.03
N PRO A 136 24.53 -4.76 0.70
CA PRO A 136 24.17 -5.09 -0.68
C PRO A 136 24.26 -3.90 -1.64
N PRO A 137 24.37 -4.11 -2.98
CA PRO A 137 24.74 -3.07 -3.93
C PRO A 137 23.95 -1.77 -3.74
N PRO A 138 24.62 -0.62 -3.82
CA PRO A 138 23.98 0.66 -3.56
C PRO A 138 22.86 0.89 -4.59
N VAL A 139 21.64 1.11 -4.10
CA VAL A 139 20.53 1.61 -4.91
C VAL A 139 20.49 3.13 -4.82
N ALA A 140 19.97 3.79 -5.85
CA ALA A 140 19.68 5.21 -5.79
C ALA A 140 18.69 5.48 -4.64
N ILE A 141 18.98 6.47 -3.80
CA ILE A 141 18.09 6.82 -2.69
C ILE A 141 16.89 7.57 -3.26
N VAL A 142 15.72 7.05 -2.98
CA VAL A 142 14.42 7.65 -3.28
C VAL A 142 13.99 8.49 -2.07
N GLU A 143 13.27 9.58 -2.28
CA GLU A 143 12.74 10.41 -1.20
C GLU A 143 11.84 9.60 -0.26
N ASP A 144 11.87 9.89 1.05
CA ASP A 144 11.18 9.08 2.07
C ASP A 144 9.66 9.01 1.83
N TYR A 145 9.05 10.12 1.40
CA TYR A 145 7.63 10.14 1.07
C TYR A 145 7.30 9.30 -0.16
N ASP A 146 8.20 9.21 -1.13
CA ASP A 146 8.01 8.38 -2.32
C ASP A 146 8.11 6.89 -1.97
N VAL A 147 8.99 6.50 -1.05
CA VAL A 147 9.07 5.14 -0.53
C VAL A 147 7.78 4.73 0.20
N VAL A 148 7.17 5.65 0.95
CA VAL A 148 5.97 5.35 1.74
C VAL A 148 4.69 5.50 0.91
N PHE A 149 4.51 6.60 0.20
CA PHE A 149 3.25 6.92 -0.49
C PHE A 149 3.28 6.70 -2.00
N GLY A 150 4.46 6.59 -2.59
CA GLY A 150 4.66 6.34 -4.00
C GLY A 150 4.74 4.86 -4.37
N GLN A 151 4.40 3.93 -3.45
CA GLN A 151 4.44 2.49 -3.70
C GLN A 151 3.58 2.09 -4.90
N ARG A 152 4.06 1.09 -5.65
CA ARG A 152 3.42 0.61 -6.84
C ARG A 152 3.42 -0.92 -6.90
N TYR A 153 2.28 -1.48 -7.26
CA TYR A 153 2.11 -2.91 -7.51
C TYR A 153 2.19 -3.19 -9.02
N ALA A 154 3.20 -3.95 -9.44
CA ALA A 154 3.38 -4.34 -10.84
C ALA A 154 2.57 -5.60 -11.20
N ALA A 155 2.04 -6.32 -10.22
CA ALA A 155 1.27 -7.54 -10.38
C ALA A 155 0.26 -7.67 -9.25
N GLY A 156 -0.63 -8.67 -9.32
CA GLY A 156 -1.68 -8.92 -8.32
C GLY A 156 -3.04 -8.44 -8.81
N VAL A 157 -3.80 -7.78 -7.95
CA VAL A 157 -5.16 -7.27 -8.25
C VAL A 157 -5.04 -5.90 -8.96
N VAL A 158 -4.35 -5.92 -10.10
CA VAL A 158 -4.13 -4.73 -10.94
C VAL A 158 -4.13 -5.14 -12.41
N ALA A 159 -4.84 -4.38 -13.23
CA ALA A 159 -4.84 -4.58 -14.67
C ALA A 159 -3.50 -4.14 -15.28
N GLN A 160 -3.06 -4.83 -16.31
CA GLN A 160 -1.83 -4.50 -17.01
C GLN A 160 -2.10 -3.46 -18.11
N GLU A 161 -1.32 -2.40 -18.13
CA GLU A 161 -1.29 -1.43 -19.24
C GLU A 161 -0.13 -1.73 -20.19
N ALA A 162 -0.24 -1.30 -21.44
CA ALA A 162 0.77 -1.55 -22.47
C ALA A 162 2.15 -0.97 -22.14
N THR A 163 2.18 0.17 -21.43
CA THR A 163 3.43 0.76 -20.92
C THR A 163 3.74 0.19 -19.56
N ARG A 164 4.59 -0.82 -19.53
CA ARG A 164 5.08 -1.41 -18.29
C ARG A 164 6.22 -0.57 -17.71
N ASP A 165 6.05 -0.15 -16.47
CA ASP A 165 7.12 0.43 -15.67
C ASP A 165 7.17 -0.39 -14.37
N ASP A 166 8.24 -1.15 -14.19
CA ASP A 166 8.41 -2.07 -13.06
C ASP A 166 9.06 -1.39 -11.84
N HIS A 167 9.30 -0.08 -11.88
CA HIS A 167 9.88 0.61 -10.73
C HIS A 167 8.91 0.59 -9.56
N PRO A 168 9.34 0.13 -8.37
CA PRO A 168 8.45 -0.09 -7.22
C PRO A 168 7.93 1.20 -6.56
N PHE A 169 8.51 2.35 -6.93
CA PHE A 169 8.14 3.66 -6.42
C PHE A 169 7.98 4.65 -7.55
N GLN A 170 7.01 5.56 -7.40
CA GLN A 170 6.84 6.77 -8.19
C GLN A 170 6.88 7.98 -7.26
N LYS A 171 6.99 9.18 -7.81
CA LYS A 171 6.89 10.40 -7.02
C LYS A 171 5.52 10.51 -6.39
N SER A 172 5.47 10.65 -5.08
CA SER A 172 4.23 10.75 -4.30
C SER A 172 3.43 12.02 -4.63
N THR A 173 4.10 13.04 -5.15
CA THR A 173 3.50 14.30 -5.60
C THR A 173 2.96 14.25 -7.03
N GLU A 174 3.33 13.22 -7.80
CA GLU A 174 2.99 13.08 -9.23
C GLU A 174 2.35 11.72 -9.49
N LEU A 175 1.40 11.31 -8.63
CA LEU A 175 0.68 10.05 -8.79
C LEU A 175 -0.08 10.05 -10.12
N SER A 176 0.10 9.00 -10.90
CA SER A 176 -0.35 8.94 -12.30
C SER A 176 -1.76 8.37 -12.50
N GLY A 177 -2.40 7.88 -11.43
CA GLY A 177 -3.68 7.18 -11.51
C GLY A 177 -3.66 5.88 -12.34
N ARG A 178 -2.47 5.37 -12.68
CA ARG A 178 -2.31 4.10 -13.39
C ARG A 178 -2.65 2.93 -12.47
N PRO A 179 -3.11 1.79 -13.01
CA PRO A 179 -3.25 0.57 -12.24
C PRO A 179 -1.98 0.21 -11.48
N GLY A 180 -2.16 -0.20 -10.23
CA GLY A 180 -1.08 -0.49 -9.30
C GLY A 180 -0.54 0.72 -8.54
N THR A 181 -0.96 1.94 -8.83
CA THR A 181 -0.58 3.14 -8.10
C THR A 181 -1.66 3.57 -7.11
N ARG A 182 -1.28 4.32 -6.09
CA ARG A 182 -2.24 4.89 -5.14
C ARG A 182 -3.13 5.92 -5.85
N LEU A 183 -4.41 5.96 -5.46
CA LEU A 183 -5.36 6.98 -5.91
C LEU A 183 -4.79 8.38 -5.61
N PRO A 184 -4.64 9.26 -6.62
CA PRO A 184 -4.23 10.63 -6.40
C PRO A 184 -5.25 11.41 -5.57
N HIS A 185 -4.75 12.30 -4.71
CA HIS A 185 -5.60 13.25 -4.02
C HIS A 185 -6.07 14.34 -5.00
N PHE A 186 -7.37 14.58 -5.02
CA PHE A 186 -8.02 15.79 -5.55
C PHE A 186 -9.22 16.14 -4.67
N ALA A 187 -9.63 17.40 -4.67
CA ALA A 187 -10.72 17.83 -3.82
C ALA A 187 -12.08 17.53 -4.47
N VAL A 188 -12.96 16.95 -3.67
CA VAL A 188 -14.32 16.57 -4.08
C VAL A 188 -15.34 17.28 -3.20
N GLY A 189 -16.35 17.87 -3.81
CA GLY A 189 -17.54 18.38 -3.14
C GLY A 189 -18.59 17.27 -2.97
N ARG A 190 -19.01 17.02 -1.73
CA ARG A 190 -20.05 16.04 -1.39
C ARG A 190 -21.02 16.65 -0.37
N ALA A 191 -22.29 16.80 -0.75
CA ALA A 191 -23.33 17.37 0.14
C ALA A 191 -22.92 18.72 0.78
N GLY A 192 -22.25 19.59 0.02
CA GLY A 192 -21.79 20.90 0.50
C GLY A 192 -20.48 20.86 1.31
N GLN A 193 -19.87 19.71 1.51
CA GLN A 193 -18.58 19.56 2.18
C GLN A 193 -17.45 19.32 1.18
N ARG A 194 -16.27 19.85 1.49
CA ARG A 194 -15.02 19.55 0.77
C ARG A 194 -14.34 18.37 1.42
N ILE A 195 -14.13 17.29 0.66
CA ILE A 195 -13.45 16.08 1.08
C ILE A 195 -12.32 15.75 0.10
N SER A 196 -11.47 14.76 0.44
CA SER A 196 -10.50 14.19 -0.47
C SER A 196 -11.12 13.07 -1.32
N SER A 197 -10.61 12.86 -2.54
CA SER A 197 -10.86 11.64 -3.30
C SER A 197 -10.55 10.37 -2.50
N LEU A 198 -9.57 10.43 -1.60
CA LEU A 198 -9.18 9.31 -0.72
C LEU A 198 -10.25 8.99 0.34
N ASP A 199 -11.06 9.97 0.74
CA ASP A 199 -12.17 9.77 1.69
C ASP A 199 -13.36 9.02 1.06
N LEU A 200 -13.33 8.79 -0.25
CA LEU A 200 -14.30 7.96 -0.96
C LEU A 200 -13.96 6.46 -0.87
N CYS A 201 -12.70 6.12 -0.55
CA CYS A 201 -12.30 4.73 -0.34
C CYS A 201 -12.82 4.25 1.03
N ASP A 202 -13.61 3.18 0.99
CA ASP A 202 -14.15 2.51 2.17
C ASP A 202 -13.87 1.00 2.05
N ARG A 203 -14.68 0.18 2.64
CA ARG A 203 -14.53 -1.28 2.69
C ARG A 203 -14.83 -2.00 1.37
N ASP A 204 -15.47 -1.35 0.43
CA ASP A 204 -15.89 -1.92 -0.84
C ASP A 204 -15.10 -1.33 -2.02
N PRO A 205 -14.89 -2.06 -3.12
CA PRO A 205 -14.32 -1.48 -4.34
C PRO A 205 -15.13 -0.26 -4.81
N LEU A 206 -14.41 0.75 -5.30
CA LEU A 206 -14.96 2.02 -5.70
C LEU A 206 -14.75 2.23 -7.20
N LEU A 207 -15.82 2.49 -7.94
CA LEU A 207 -15.77 2.96 -9.32
C LEU A 207 -15.96 4.48 -9.36
N LEU A 208 -14.97 5.19 -9.84
CA LEU A 208 -15.03 6.62 -10.17
C LEU A 208 -15.22 6.74 -11.66
N CYS A 209 -16.20 7.52 -12.12
CA CYS A 209 -16.53 7.59 -13.53
C CYS A 209 -16.97 9.00 -13.96
N ALA A 210 -16.99 9.22 -15.28
CA ALA A 210 -17.36 10.49 -15.88
C ALA A 210 -18.87 10.67 -16.05
N ASP A 211 -19.64 9.59 -16.11
CA ASP A 211 -21.06 9.61 -16.42
C ASP A 211 -21.88 8.52 -15.71
N ASP A 212 -23.21 8.67 -15.75
CA ASP A 212 -24.15 7.80 -15.10
C ASP A 212 -24.24 6.39 -15.74
N ALA A 213 -23.79 6.21 -16.98
CA ALA A 213 -23.83 4.91 -17.65
C ALA A 213 -22.95 3.88 -16.91
N TRP A 214 -21.81 4.31 -16.39
CA TRP A 214 -20.96 3.49 -15.57
C TRP A 214 -21.60 3.16 -14.22
N CYS A 215 -22.30 4.10 -13.59
CA CYS A 215 -23.00 3.83 -12.32
C CYS A 215 -24.14 2.84 -12.51
N GLN A 216 -24.93 2.97 -13.58
CA GLN A 216 -25.95 1.98 -13.92
C GLN A 216 -25.34 0.60 -14.19
N ALA A 217 -24.22 0.54 -14.89
CA ALA A 217 -23.49 -0.69 -15.14
C ALA A 217 -22.96 -1.31 -13.82
N ALA A 218 -22.40 -0.49 -12.92
CA ALA A 218 -21.91 -0.91 -11.62
C ALA A 218 -23.04 -1.52 -10.76
N ASP A 219 -24.21 -0.90 -10.75
CA ASP A 219 -25.38 -1.43 -10.03
C ASP A 219 -25.85 -2.76 -10.61
N ALA A 220 -25.93 -2.89 -11.93
CA ALA A 220 -26.30 -4.13 -12.60
C ALA A 220 -25.31 -5.27 -12.33
N VAL A 221 -24.01 -4.96 -12.38
CA VAL A 221 -22.92 -5.91 -12.11
C VAL A 221 -22.90 -6.32 -10.65
N SER A 222 -23.04 -5.35 -9.72
CA SER A 222 -23.12 -5.61 -8.28
C SER A 222 -24.25 -6.56 -7.93
N GLN A 223 -25.44 -6.37 -8.50
CA GLN A 223 -26.59 -7.25 -8.31
C GLN A 223 -26.36 -8.65 -8.92
N ARG A 224 -25.85 -8.69 -10.16
CA ARG A 224 -25.62 -9.94 -10.90
C ARG A 224 -24.57 -10.82 -10.26
N LEU A 225 -23.45 -10.23 -9.86
CA LEU A 225 -22.29 -10.96 -9.30
C LEU A 225 -22.35 -11.07 -7.78
N ARG A 226 -23.25 -10.34 -7.12
CA ARG A 226 -23.32 -10.22 -5.65
C ARG A 226 -22.01 -9.76 -5.02
N ILE A 227 -21.32 -8.85 -5.71
CA ILE A 227 -20.09 -8.20 -5.26
C ILE A 227 -20.43 -6.76 -4.91
N PRO A 228 -20.14 -6.27 -3.69
CA PRO A 228 -20.35 -4.86 -3.38
C PRO A 228 -19.46 -4.00 -4.26
N LEU A 229 -20.03 -3.01 -4.93
CA LEU A 229 -19.32 -2.07 -5.78
C LEU A 229 -19.96 -0.69 -5.61
N THR A 230 -19.23 0.22 -4.98
CA THR A 230 -19.66 1.61 -4.86
C THR A 230 -19.33 2.36 -6.14
N CYS A 231 -20.26 3.13 -6.69
CA CYS A 231 -20.01 3.98 -7.87
C CYS A 231 -20.27 5.44 -7.55
N HIS A 232 -19.39 6.31 -8.07
CA HIS A 232 -19.58 7.74 -8.04
C HIS A 232 -19.24 8.37 -9.40
N ALA A 233 -20.24 9.06 -9.98
CA ALA A 233 -20.01 9.93 -11.12
C ALA A 233 -19.51 11.31 -10.65
N LEU A 234 -18.40 11.75 -11.23
CA LEU A 234 -17.77 13.04 -10.98
C LEU A 234 -18.16 14.01 -12.10
N GLY A 235 -19.11 14.90 -11.84
CA GLY A 235 -19.60 15.86 -12.82
C GLY A 235 -20.78 16.67 -12.29
N ALA A 236 -21.28 17.60 -13.11
CA ALA A 236 -22.34 18.54 -12.71
C ALA A 236 -23.67 17.85 -12.30
N ASN A 237 -23.92 16.63 -12.78
CA ASN A 237 -25.16 15.89 -12.52
C ASN A 237 -24.98 14.74 -11.51
N GLY A 238 -23.73 14.42 -11.12
CA GLY A 238 -23.44 13.24 -10.32
C GLY A 238 -23.16 13.59 -8.89
N GLY A 239 -23.89 13.69 -7.95
CA GLY A 239 -23.73 13.83 -6.49
C GLY A 239 -22.34 14.22 -5.92
N LEU A 240 -21.28 14.11 -6.73
CA LEU A 240 -19.92 14.55 -6.44
C LEU A 240 -19.43 15.59 -7.45
N ILE A 241 -18.81 16.65 -6.95
CA ILE A 241 -18.25 17.74 -7.74
C ILE A 241 -16.72 17.70 -7.65
N ASP A 242 -16.04 17.67 -8.79
CA ASP A 242 -14.58 17.87 -8.85
C ASP A 242 -14.28 19.37 -8.65
N LEU A 243 -13.88 19.72 -7.42
CA LEU A 243 -13.68 21.12 -7.03
C LEU A 243 -12.42 21.74 -7.62
N ASP A 244 -11.42 20.93 -7.93
CA ASP A 244 -10.13 21.37 -8.44
C ASP A 244 -9.99 21.15 -9.96
N HIS A 245 -11.01 20.58 -10.61
CA HIS A 245 -11.00 20.17 -12.04
C HIS A 245 -9.80 19.27 -12.38
N ARG A 246 -9.42 18.40 -11.45
CA ARG A 246 -8.21 17.56 -11.53
C ARG A 246 -8.48 16.07 -11.75
N TRP A 247 -9.71 15.61 -11.53
CA TRP A 247 -10.00 14.19 -11.59
C TRP A 247 -9.61 13.55 -12.93
N PRO A 248 -9.90 14.14 -14.11
CA PRO A 248 -9.54 13.51 -15.38
C PRO A 248 -8.03 13.40 -15.54
N SER A 249 -7.30 14.49 -15.29
CA SER A 249 -5.83 14.51 -15.42
C SER A 249 -5.13 13.66 -14.35
N ALA A 250 -5.66 13.65 -13.13
CA ALA A 250 -5.09 12.87 -12.01
C ALA A 250 -5.18 11.35 -12.24
N LEU A 251 -6.27 10.89 -12.87
CA LEU A 251 -6.45 9.46 -13.19
C LEU A 251 -6.09 9.13 -14.64
N GLY A 252 -5.74 10.12 -15.47
CA GLY A 252 -5.46 9.93 -16.88
C GLY A 252 -6.66 9.37 -17.63
N VAL A 253 -7.86 9.85 -17.29
CA VAL A 253 -9.12 9.51 -17.94
C VAL A 253 -9.63 10.69 -18.73
N GLU A 254 -10.37 10.42 -19.80
CA GLU A 254 -11.02 11.42 -20.65
C GLU A 254 -12.54 11.31 -20.51
N SER A 255 -13.26 12.01 -21.38
CA SER A 255 -14.72 11.96 -21.41
C SER A 255 -15.24 10.53 -21.56
N GLY A 256 -16.15 10.13 -20.68
CA GLY A 256 -16.70 8.78 -20.62
C GLY A 256 -15.78 7.73 -19.97
N GLY A 257 -14.58 8.11 -19.50
CA GLY A 257 -13.66 7.20 -18.82
C GLY A 257 -14.09 6.83 -17.42
N ALA A 258 -13.45 5.78 -16.84
CA ALA A 258 -13.70 5.33 -15.48
C ALA A 258 -12.44 4.72 -14.84
N ALA A 259 -12.40 4.68 -13.52
CA ALA A 259 -11.33 4.01 -12.76
C ALA A 259 -11.91 3.18 -11.62
N LEU A 260 -11.47 1.92 -11.51
CA LEU A 260 -11.77 1.03 -10.41
C LEU A 260 -10.68 1.14 -9.36
N VAL A 261 -11.06 1.52 -8.16
CA VAL A 261 -10.17 1.69 -7.01
C VAL A 261 -10.46 0.61 -5.98
N ARG A 262 -9.43 0.00 -5.45
CA ARG A 262 -9.50 -1.02 -4.41
C ARG A 262 -9.79 -0.39 -3.04
N PRO A 263 -10.30 -1.17 -2.06
CA PRO A 263 -10.54 -0.66 -0.71
C PRO A 263 -9.28 -0.11 -0.01
N ASP A 264 -8.08 -0.58 -0.38
CA ASP A 264 -6.81 -0.06 0.12
C ASP A 264 -6.32 1.21 -0.61
N GLY A 265 -7.17 1.80 -1.45
CA GLY A 265 -6.88 3.06 -2.14
C GLY A 265 -5.92 2.95 -3.32
N PHE A 266 -5.68 1.74 -3.84
CA PHE A 266 -4.91 1.55 -5.08
C PHE A 266 -5.82 1.43 -6.29
N VAL A 267 -5.44 2.04 -7.40
CA VAL A 267 -6.15 1.90 -8.68
C VAL A 267 -5.93 0.48 -9.20
N ALA A 268 -7.01 -0.28 -9.35
CA ALA A 268 -6.97 -1.63 -9.89
C ALA A 268 -7.01 -1.64 -11.42
N TRP A 269 -7.78 -0.72 -12.00
CA TRP A 269 -8.01 -0.60 -13.43
C TRP A 269 -8.52 0.78 -13.78
N ARG A 270 -8.35 1.19 -15.03
CA ARG A 270 -9.00 2.37 -15.61
C ARG A 270 -9.31 2.15 -17.08
N SER A 271 -10.37 2.80 -17.57
CA SER A 271 -10.61 3.09 -18.98
C SER A 271 -10.34 4.55 -19.23
N THR A 272 -9.45 4.85 -20.16
CA THR A 272 -9.14 6.25 -20.50
C THR A 272 -10.29 6.93 -21.23
N HIS A 273 -11.16 6.17 -21.91
CA HIS A 273 -12.31 6.66 -22.68
C HIS A 273 -13.57 5.88 -22.32
N GLY A 274 -14.72 6.38 -22.79
CA GLY A 274 -15.98 5.64 -22.73
C GLY A 274 -15.89 4.33 -23.52
N VAL A 275 -16.66 3.34 -23.09
CA VAL A 275 -16.74 2.02 -23.74
C VAL A 275 -18.16 1.75 -24.21
N PRO A 276 -18.37 0.95 -25.29
CA PRO A 276 -19.70 0.66 -25.81
C PRO A 276 -20.58 -0.12 -24.83
N ASP A 277 -20.00 -1.03 -24.05
CA ASP A 277 -20.68 -1.87 -23.06
C ASP A 277 -19.96 -1.85 -21.71
N PRO A 278 -20.28 -0.89 -20.84
CA PRO A 278 -19.68 -0.80 -19.51
C PRO A 278 -19.98 -2.01 -18.61
N VAL A 279 -21.13 -2.69 -18.79
CA VAL A 279 -21.52 -3.87 -18.00
C VAL A 279 -20.58 -5.03 -18.32
N GLN A 280 -20.40 -5.34 -19.60
CA GLN A 280 -19.51 -6.42 -20.02
C GLN A 280 -18.06 -6.14 -19.62
N MET A 281 -17.60 -4.91 -19.80
CA MET A 281 -16.27 -4.48 -19.40
C MET A 281 -16.03 -4.68 -17.90
N LEU A 282 -16.96 -4.26 -17.04
CA LEU A 282 -16.81 -4.44 -15.59
C LEU A 282 -16.80 -5.92 -15.18
N ILE A 283 -17.61 -6.77 -15.82
CA ILE A 283 -17.59 -8.22 -15.57
C ILE A 283 -16.21 -8.79 -15.89
N GLU A 284 -15.66 -8.50 -17.07
CA GLU A 284 -14.35 -9.00 -17.50
C GLU A 284 -13.23 -8.55 -16.57
N ILE A 285 -13.25 -7.27 -16.16
CA ILE A 285 -12.25 -6.72 -15.26
C ILE A 285 -12.35 -7.34 -13.86
N LEU A 286 -13.53 -7.43 -13.29
CA LEU A 286 -13.71 -8.02 -11.97
C LEU A 286 -13.33 -9.51 -11.95
N ASP A 287 -13.64 -10.25 -13.01
CA ASP A 287 -13.21 -11.65 -13.16
C ASP A 287 -11.69 -11.75 -13.25
N GLY A 288 -11.08 -10.97 -14.14
CA GLY A 288 -9.62 -10.94 -14.32
C GLY A 288 -8.85 -10.50 -13.06
N LEU A 289 -9.47 -9.74 -12.17
CA LEU A 289 -8.91 -9.31 -10.90
C LEU A 289 -9.16 -10.31 -9.75
N GLY A 290 -9.83 -11.43 -10.02
CA GLY A 290 -10.07 -12.49 -9.04
C GLY A 290 -11.28 -12.29 -8.15
N PHE A 291 -12.19 -11.35 -8.47
CA PHE A 291 -13.51 -11.29 -7.85
C PHE A 291 -14.37 -12.42 -8.38
N ARG A 292 -15.13 -13.05 -7.52
CA ARG A 292 -15.93 -14.21 -7.88
C ARG A 292 -17.06 -13.81 -8.83
N THR A 293 -16.89 -14.10 -10.10
CA THR A 293 -18.01 -14.15 -11.03
C THR A 293 -18.76 -15.47 -10.76
N GLN A 294 -20.00 -15.40 -10.35
CA GLN A 294 -20.85 -16.60 -10.35
C GLN A 294 -21.15 -16.99 -11.82
N ALA A 295 -20.19 -17.62 -12.49
CA ALA A 295 -20.55 -18.53 -13.56
C ALA A 295 -21.25 -19.72 -12.88
N CYS A 296 -22.51 -19.92 -13.22
CA CYS A 296 -23.36 -21.02 -12.82
C CYS A 296 -22.61 -22.32 -12.47
N GLU A 297 -22.42 -22.61 -11.18
CA GLU A 297 -22.36 -23.98 -10.72
C GLU A 297 -23.77 -24.36 -10.29
N HIS A 298 -24.64 -24.51 -11.27
CA HIS A 298 -25.72 -25.49 -11.21
C HIS A 298 -25.16 -26.79 -11.78
N HIS A 299 -25.13 -27.80 -10.88
CA HIS A 299 -24.92 -29.23 -11.08
C HIS A 299 -23.59 -29.73 -10.49
N GLN A 300 -23.59 -30.59 -9.50
CA GLN A 300 -24.43 -31.80 -9.28
C GLN A 300 -24.50 -32.10 -7.78
#